data_eb193792b373bae925e064f52a18c090
#
_entry.id   eb193792b373bae925e064f52a18c090
#
_cell.length_a   1.000
_cell.length_b   1.000
_cell.length_c   1.000
_cell.angle_alpha   90.00
_cell.angle_beta   90.00
_cell.angle_gamma   90.00
#
_symmetry.space_group_name_H-M   'P 1'
#
loop_
_entity.id
_entity.type
_entity.pdbx_description
1 polymer ?
#
loop_
_entity_poly.entity_id
_entity_poly.type
_entity_poly.pdbx_seq_one_letter_code
_entity_poly.pdbx_strand_id
1 'polypeptide(L)'
;MHVFHVRYRNTQGTLMRILTAASRRGIELPYVQAEPAGHGHEVTLLLEVNAKQVGQLFRDWYAVVDVTDARAGSMKDFEQYTAWAMPHPPASAGVQANSAAASA
;
A
#
# COMPACT_ATOMS: atom_id res chain seq x y z
N MET A 1 -12.28 7.45 -0.68
CA MET A 1 -10.91 6.93 -0.43
C MET A 1 -10.98 5.43 -0.27
N HIS A 2 -10.07 4.70 -0.91
CA HIS A 2 -10.07 3.25 -0.90
C HIS A 2 -8.75 2.72 -0.37
N VAL A 3 -8.81 1.60 0.33
CA VAL A 3 -7.63 0.90 0.82
C VAL A 3 -7.40 -0.31 -0.07
N PHE A 4 -6.17 -0.51 -0.49
CA PHE A 4 -5.80 -1.66 -1.31
C PHE A 4 -4.64 -2.40 -0.67
N HIS A 5 -4.66 -3.72 -0.80
CA HIS A 5 -3.58 -4.58 -0.37
C HIS A 5 -3.11 -5.37 -1.57
N VAL A 6 -1.85 -5.24 -1.91
CA VAL A 6 -1.26 -5.96 -3.04
C VAL A 6 -0.14 -6.84 -2.52
N ARG A 7 -0.29 -8.14 -2.72
CA ARG A 7 0.74 -9.11 -2.36
C ARG A 7 1.63 -9.36 -3.55
N TYR A 8 2.92 -9.44 -3.30
CA TYR A 8 3.88 -9.60 -4.37
C TYR A 8 5.12 -10.32 -3.88
N ARG A 9 5.85 -10.96 -4.82
CA ARG A 9 7.17 -11.48 -4.52
C ARG A 9 8.14 -10.32 -4.55
N ASN A 10 9.01 -10.26 -3.53
CA ASN A 10 9.91 -9.11 -3.40
C ASN A 10 11.11 -9.26 -4.32
N THR A 11 10.87 -9.20 -5.62
CA THR A 11 11.92 -9.19 -6.63
C THR A 11 12.22 -7.76 -7.02
N GLN A 12 13.36 -7.56 -7.67
CA GLN A 12 13.82 -6.22 -8.01
C GLN A 12 12.79 -5.50 -8.87
N GLY A 13 12.39 -4.32 -8.43
CA GLY A 13 11.52 -3.44 -9.19
C GLY A 13 10.04 -3.73 -9.07
N THR A 14 9.62 -4.80 -8.40
CA THR A 14 8.21 -5.16 -8.34
C THR A 14 7.39 -4.11 -7.61
N LEU A 15 7.84 -3.69 -6.44
CA LEU A 15 7.13 -2.65 -5.69
C LEU A 15 6.98 -1.37 -6.51
N MET A 16 8.05 -0.95 -7.18
CA MET A 16 7.99 0.25 -8.00
C MET A 16 7.00 0.12 -9.16
N ARG A 17 6.87 -1.08 -9.74
CA ARG A 17 5.89 -1.29 -10.81
C ARG A 17 4.46 -1.16 -10.28
N ILE A 18 4.22 -1.66 -9.07
CA ILE A 18 2.92 -1.52 -8.42
C ILE A 18 2.59 -0.05 -8.20
N LEU A 19 3.52 0.71 -7.65
CA LEU A 19 3.31 2.13 -7.39
C LEU A 19 3.20 2.93 -8.67
N THR A 20 3.99 2.60 -9.67
CA THR A 20 3.97 3.29 -10.97
C THR A 20 2.64 3.12 -11.67
N ALA A 21 1.97 1.98 -11.50
CA ALA A 21 0.65 1.76 -12.10
C ALA A 21 -0.33 2.86 -11.67
N ALA A 22 -0.36 3.19 -10.39
CA ALA A 22 -1.22 4.26 -9.90
C ALA A 22 -0.72 5.63 -10.36
N SER A 23 0.57 5.86 -10.27
CA SER A 23 1.18 7.14 -10.60
C SER A 23 0.95 7.50 -12.07
N ARG A 24 1.05 6.52 -12.97
CA ARG A 24 0.85 6.77 -14.40
C ARG A 24 -0.58 7.15 -14.73
N ARG A 25 -1.53 6.83 -13.88
CA ARG A 25 -2.92 7.22 -14.07
C ARG A 25 -3.25 8.54 -13.39
N GLY A 26 -2.22 9.23 -12.88
CA GLY A 26 -2.42 10.50 -12.19
C GLY A 26 -3.01 10.36 -10.80
N ILE A 27 -2.93 9.17 -10.22
CA ILE A 27 -3.47 8.91 -8.89
C ILE A 27 -2.37 9.19 -7.87
N GLU A 28 -2.70 10.01 -6.87
CA GLU A 28 -1.76 10.31 -5.81
C GLU A 28 -1.69 9.14 -4.82
N LEU A 29 -0.54 9.04 -4.16
CA LEU A 29 -0.27 7.97 -3.22
C LEU A 29 -0.06 8.57 -1.82
N PRO A 30 -1.14 9.02 -1.15
CA PRO A 30 -0.99 9.68 0.15
C PRO A 30 -0.52 8.75 1.26
N TYR A 31 -0.72 7.45 1.11
CA TYR A 31 -0.24 6.48 2.09
C TYR A 31 0.22 5.22 1.38
N VAL A 32 1.44 4.81 1.68
CA VAL A 32 2.03 3.58 1.14
C VAL A 32 2.83 2.93 2.25
N GLN A 33 2.56 1.66 2.51
CA GLN A 33 3.37 0.91 3.46
C GLN A 33 3.57 -0.50 2.93
N ALA A 34 4.83 -0.91 2.82
CA ALA A 34 5.19 -2.25 2.38
C ALA A 34 5.85 -2.98 3.53
N GLU A 35 5.52 -4.27 3.68
CA GLU A 35 6.05 -5.07 4.77
C GLU A 35 6.13 -6.52 4.34
N PRO A 36 6.98 -7.32 4.99
CA PRO A 36 7.01 -8.76 4.72
C PRO A 36 5.68 -9.39 5.12
N ALA A 37 5.23 -10.36 4.33
CA ALA A 37 3.98 -11.08 4.59
C ALA A 37 4.13 -12.50 4.04
N GLY A 38 4.19 -13.48 4.93
CA GLY A 38 4.39 -14.86 4.51
C GLY A 38 5.71 -15.02 3.78
N HIS A 39 5.64 -15.59 2.58
CA HIS A 39 6.84 -15.80 1.77
C HIS A 39 7.15 -14.63 0.84
N GLY A 40 6.36 -13.58 0.90
CA GLY A 40 6.56 -12.43 0.04
C GLY A 40 6.40 -11.15 0.83
N HIS A 41 5.82 -10.17 0.17
CA HIS A 41 5.58 -8.86 0.77
C HIS A 41 4.16 -8.44 0.47
N GLU A 42 3.67 -7.49 1.25
CA GLU A 42 2.37 -6.89 1.00
C GLU A 42 2.52 -5.37 1.10
N VAL A 43 2.01 -4.66 0.11
CA VAL A 43 1.95 -3.20 0.15
C VAL A 43 0.52 -2.79 0.39
N THR A 44 0.33 -1.86 1.33
CA THR A 44 -0.96 -1.26 1.64
C THR A 44 -0.96 0.15 1.08
N LEU A 45 -1.98 0.46 0.30
CA LEU A 45 -2.11 1.74 -0.39
C LEU A 45 -3.44 2.38 -0.02
N LEU A 46 -3.41 3.69 0.20
CA LEU A 46 -4.62 4.47 0.40
C LEU A 46 -4.74 5.39 -0.81
N LEU A 47 -5.80 5.25 -1.59
CA LEU A 47 -5.96 5.96 -2.86
C LEU A 47 -7.34 6.56 -2.97
N GLU A 48 -7.39 7.76 -3.55
CA GLU A 48 -8.65 8.41 -3.89
C GLU A 48 -8.97 8.06 -5.34
N VAL A 49 -9.89 7.12 -5.55
CA VAL A 49 -10.19 6.60 -6.88
C VAL A 49 -11.69 6.36 -7.03
N ASN A 50 -12.16 6.39 -8.29
CA ASN A 50 -13.54 6.01 -8.59
C ASN A 50 -13.59 4.55 -9.02
N ALA A 51 -14.82 4.02 -9.24
CA ALA A 51 -15.01 2.61 -9.55
C ALA A 51 -14.27 2.18 -10.83
N LYS A 52 -14.22 3.04 -11.83
CA LYS A 52 -13.52 2.74 -13.09
C LYS A 52 -12.03 2.60 -12.85
N GLN A 53 -11.46 3.50 -12.06
CA GLN A 53 -10.04 3.46 -11.73
C GLN A 53 -9.70 2.22 -10.92
N VAL A 54 -10.58 1.79 -10.03
CA VAL A 54 -10.37 0.56 -9.26
C VAL A 54 -10.16 -0.62 -10.19
N GLY A 55 -11.06 -0.79 -11.16
CA GLY A 55 -10.94 -1.88 -12.13
C GLY A 55 -9.67 -1.81 -12.95
N GLN A 56 -9.29 -0.60 -13.38
CA GLN A 56 -8.07 -0.39 -14.14
C GLN A 56 -6.83 -0.74 -13.32
N LEU A 57 -6.81 -0.36 -12.05
CA LEU A 57 -5.67 -0.66 -11.17
C LEU A 57 -5.52 -2.15 -10.95
N PHE A 58 -6.61 -2.86 -10.68
CA PHE A 58 -6.53 -4.31 -10.49
C PHE A 58 -5.97 -4.97 -11.74
N ARG A 59 -6.41 -4.53 -12.92
CA ARG A 59 -5.91 -5.07 -14.18
C ARG A 59 -4.42 -4.82 -14.33
N ASP A 60 -3.98 -3.60 -14.01
CA ASP A 60 -2.57 -3.24 -14.10
C ASP A 60 -1.72 -4.04 -13.12
N TRP A 61 -2.20 -4.18 -11.89
CA TRP A 61 -1.44 -4.89 -10.86
C TRP A 61 -1.30 -6.38 -11.21
N TYR A 62 -2.40 -7.02 -11.66
CA TYR A 62 -2.31 -8.43 -12.02
C TYR A 62 -1.47 -8.65 -13.28
N ALA A 63 -1.20 -7.62 -14.05
CA ALA A 63 -0.29 -7.72 -15.19
C ALA A 63 1.18 -7.67 -14.77
N VAL A 64 1.48 -7.27 -13.53
CA VAL A 64 2.86 -7.31 -13.02
C VAL A 64 3.18 -8.75 -12.63
N VAL A 65 4.28 -9.27 -13.19
CA VAL A 65 4.60 -10.70 -13.12
C VAL A 65 4.62 -11.24 -11.69
N ASP A 66 5.20 -10.50 -10.77
CA ASP A 66 5.41 -11.00 -9.41
C ASP A 66 4.32 -10.58 -8.43
N VAL A 67 3.22 -10.00 -8.90
CA VAL A 67 2.06 -9.76 -8.08
C VAL A 67 1.29 -11.07 -7.95
N THR A 68 1.03 -11.48 -6.72
CA THR A 68 0.33 -12.74 -6.45
C THR A 68 -1.12 -12.55 -6.05
N ASP A 69 -1.48 -11.38 -5.53
CA ASP A 69 -2.84 -11.08 -5.14
C ASP A 69 -3.03 -9.58 -4.98
N ALA A 70 -4.23 -9.10 -5.25
CA ALA A 70 -4.59 -7.71 -5.03
C ALA A 70 -6.05 -7.66 -4.60
N ARG A 71 -6.32 -6.92 -3.53
CA ARG A 71 -7.68 -6.82 -3.01
C ARG A 71 -7.93 -5.44 -2.44
N ALA A 72 -9.20 -5.07 -2.37
CA ALA A 72 -9.63 -3.85 -1.71
C ALA A 72 -9.99 -4.17 -0.27
N GLY A 73 -9.65 -3.26 0.63
CA GLY A 73 -10.04 -3.35 2.02
C GLY A 73 -11.01 -2.24 2.37
N SER A 74 -11.48 -2.22 3.61
CA SER A 74 -12.36 -1.17 4.09
C SER A 74 -11.55 -0.11 4.81
N MET A 75 -12.10 1.10 4.88
CA MET A 75 -11.46 2.16 5.66
C MET A 75 -11.40 1.79 7.12
N LYS A 76 -12.36 1.02 7.60
CA LYS A 76 -12.36 0.57 8.97
C LYS A 76 -11.15 -0.33 9.24
N ASP A 77 -10.88 -1.25 8.31
CA ASP A 77 -9.70 -2.11 8.43
C ASP A 77 -8.42 -1.28 8.42
N PHE A 78 -8.36 -0.28 7.57
CA PHE A 78 -7.22 0.62 7.51
C PHE A 78 -7.03 1.37 8.83
N GLU A 79 -8.10 1.88 9.40
CA GLU A 79 -8.04 2.61 10.66
C GLU A 79 -7.55 1.71 11.80
N GLN A 80 -8.04 0.48 11.85
CA GLN A 80 -7.57 -0.47 12.84
C GLN A 80 -6.09 -0.79 12.65
N TYR A 81 -5.69 -0.98 11.42
CA TYR A 81 -4.29 -1.26 11.10
C TYR A 81 -3.37 -0.13 11.55
N THR A 82 -3.72 1.10 11.21
CA THR A 82 -2.87 2.24 11.55
C THR A 82 -2.87 2.51 13.04
N ALA A 83 -3.99 2.34 13.71
CA ALA A 83 -4.06 2.53 15.15
C ALA A 83 -3.20 1.53 15.89
N TRP A 84 -3.07 0.33 15.34
CA TRP A 84 -2.29 -0.74 15.97
C TRP A 84 -0.82 -0.66 15.60
N ALA A 85 -0.52 -0.36 14.35
CA ALA A 85 0.83 -0.45 13.81
C ALA A 85 1.64 0.84 14.00
N MET A 86 0.99 1.99 14.05
CA MET A 86 1.72 3.25 14.15
C MET A 86 2.15 3.48 15.59
N PRO A 87 3.41 3.86 15.78
CA PRO A 87 3.87 4.21 17.10
C PRO A 87 3.08 5.42 17.56
N HIS A 88 2.66 5.38 18.76
CA HIS A 88 2.06 6.56 19.32
C HIS A 88 3.16 7.53 19.60
N PRO A 89 2.95 8.65 19.23
CA PRO A 89 3.92 9.65 19.35
C PRO A 89 4.21 9.79 20.77
N PRO A 90 4.62 9.09 20.76
CA PRO A 90 4.80 9.09 21.57
C PRO A 90 5.13 9.99 21.91
N ALA A 91 4.47 9.80 22.10
CA ALA A 91 4.79 10.35 22.26
C ALA A 91 5.84 10.49 21.78
N SER A 92 5.99 10.30 21.36
CA SER A 92 6.88 10.43 20.82
C SER A 92 7.21 10.30 19.83
N ALA A 93 7.03 10.36 19.59
CA ALA A 93 7.46 10.24 18.83
C ALA A 93 7.53 10.13 17.86
N GLY A 94 7.38 10.07 17.40
CA GLY A 94 7.56 10.11 16.71
C GLY A 94 7.69 9.54 15.62
N VAL A 95 7.48 9.72 15.26
CA VAL A 95 7.83 9.35 14.57
C VAL A 95 7.87 8.82 13.62
N GLN A 96 7.49 8.79 13.27
CA GLN A 96 8.00 8.52 12.81
C GLN A 96 8.09 8.03 12.02
N ALA A 97 7.48 8.07 12.01
CA ALA A 97 8.03 7.86 11.74
C ALA A 97 8.28 7.32 11.02
N ASN A 98 7.92 7.29 10.50
CA ASN A 98 8.79 7.03 10.27
C ASN A 98 9.08 6.59 9.89
N SER A 99 8.18 6.53 9.76
CA SER A 99 8.99 6.43 9.90
C SER A 99 9.39 6.10 9.59
N ALA A 100 8.59 6.06 9.49
CA ALA A 100 9.41 6.08 9.69
C ALA A 100 9.77 5.87 9.52
N ALA A 101 8.98 5.80 9.34
CA ALA A 101 9.78 5.90 9.67
C ALA A 101 10.18 5.69 9.57
N ALA A 102 9.42 5.59 9.38
CA ALA A 102 10.20 5.69 9.77
C ALA A 102 10.63 5.55 9.69
N SER A 103 9.96 5.64 9.49
CA SER A 103 10.74 5.85 9.90
C SER A 103 11.16 5.82 9.73
N ALA A 104 10.33 6.05 9.82
CA ALA A 104 10.94 6.44 10.21
C ALA A 104 11.28 6.51 10.05
#